data_86c9588bd43e134506becfe495cdcfcb
#
_entry.id   86c9588bd43e134506becfe495cdcfcb
#
_cell.length_a   1.000
_cell.length_b   1.000
_cell.length_c   1.000
_cell.angle_alpha   90.00
_cell.angle_beta   90.00
_cell.angle_gamma   90.00
#
_symmetry.space_group_name_H-M   'P 1'
#
loop_
_entity.id
_entity.type
_entity.pdbx_description
1 polymer ?
#
loop_
_entity_poly.entity_id
_entity_poly.type
_entity_poly.pdbx_seq_one_letter_code
_entity_poly.pdbx_strand_id
1 'polypeptide(L)'
;TCHYSYKFQTKCKFLAYFVICLILCAIYSGDMKPQDQAHITRFAPSPNGRLHLGHAYSALMAQKLAGSGSFILRIEDIDLGRRRRHFIDAIYDDLAWLGLSWPTPVIIQSDRFDIYKTALNKLRDLDVVYPCWASRADIRDYINVQAGGREAWPIDPDGAAIYPGLYKDISPAKRDAMMWEGGSYAWRLDSEKAA
;
A
#
# COMPACT_ATOMS: atom_id res chain seq x y z
N THR A 1 6.28 4.31 40.75
CA THR A 1 5.97 3.37 39.64
C THR A 1 6.22 3.95 38.23
N CYS A 2 6.80 5.15 38.14
CA CYS A 2 7.03 5.85 36.86
C CYS A 2 8.49 5.76 36.34
N HIS A 3 9.41 5.15 37.09
CA HIS A 3 10.84 5.09 36.73
C HIS A 3 11.25 3.90 35.83
N TYR A 4 10.36 2.88 35.66
CA TYR A 4 10.72 1.68 34.89
C TYR A 4 10.44 1.83 33.38
N SER A 5 9.55 2.74 33.00
CA SER A 5 9.18 2.96 31.58
C SER A 5 10.26 3.70 30.78
N TYR A 6 11.02 4.59 31.40
CA TYR A 6 12.01 5.42 30.70
C TYR A 6 13.29 4.64 30.31
N LYS A 7 13.70 3.66 31.12
CA LYS A 7 14.90 2.82 30.84
C LYS A 7 14.67 1.80 29.73
N PHE A 8 13.41 1.38 29.49
CA PHE A 8 13.09 0.45 28.41
C PHE A 8 13.03 1.13 27.03
N GLN A 9 12.54 2.37 26.99
CA GLN A 9 12.53 3.17 25.75
C GLN A 9 13.93 3.52 25.26
N THR A 10 14.89 3.78 26.16
CA THR A 10 16.28 4.08 25.79
C THR A 10 17.04 2.86 25.28
N LYS A 11 16.80 1.67 25.84
CA LYS A 11 17.42 0.42 25.34
C LYS A 11 16.85 0.00 23.97
N CYS A 12 15.57 0.20 23.73
CA CYS A 12 14.95 -0.08 22.43
C CYS A 12 15.46 0.88 21.34
N LYS A 13 15.68 2.14 21.68
CA LYS A 13 16.29 3.13 20.77
C LYS A 13 17.75 2.76 20.44
N PHE A 14 18.52 2.26 21.40
CA PHE A 14 19.92 1.88 21.18
C PHE A 14 20.05 0.63 20.30
N LEU A 15 19.16 -0.36 20.45
CA LEU A 15 19.14 -1.55 19.61
C LEU A 15 18.68 -1.20 18.18
N ALA A 16 17.68 -0.33 18.05
CA ALA A 16 17.25 0.21 16.77
C ALA A 16 18.37 1.00 16.09
N TYR A 17 19.15 1.79 16.84
CA TYR A 17 20.29 2.54 16.31
C TYR A 17 21.37 1.61 15.74
N PHE A 18 21.68 0.53 16.45
CA PHE A 18 22.69 -0.45 16.01
C PHE A 18 22.24 -1.23 14.77
N VAL A 19 20.98 -1.64 14.72
CA VAL A 19 20.41 -2.36 13.58
C VAL A 19 20.29 -1.42 12.36
N ILE A 20 19.90 -0.16 12.57
CA ILE A 20 19.84 0.85 11.49
C ILE A 20 21.24 1.19 11.01
N CYS A 21 22.23 1.29 11.88
CA CYS A 21 23.62 1.51 11.49
C CYS A 21 24.14 0.34 10.63
N LEU A 22 23.79 -0.91 10.97
CA LEU A 22 24.13 -2.09 10.17
C LEU A 22 23.41 -2.09 8.81
N ILE A 23 22.13 -1.68 8.77
CA ILE A 23 21.37 -1.56 7.52
C ILE A 23 21.93 -0.42 6.66
N LEU A 24 22.20 0.73 7.25
CA LEU A 24 22.85 1.85 6.56
C LEU A 24 24.22 1.42 6.04
N CYS A 25 25.02 0.73 6.84
CA CYS A 25 26.31 0.20 6.42
C CYS A 25 26.15 -0.82 5.27
N ALA A 26 25.20 -1.73 5.33
CA ALA A 26 24.91 -2.69 4.27
C ALA A 26 24.36 -2.03 2.98
N ILE A 27 23.55 -0.98 3.12
CA ILE A 27 23.05 -0.19 1.97
C ILE A 27 24.16 0.64 1.33
N TYR A 28 25.09 1.18 2.14
CA TYR A 28 26.19 1.99 1.65
C TYR A 28 27.41 1.19 1.19
N SER A 29 27.63 -0.02 1.70
CA SER A 29 28.73 -0.89 1.29
C SER A 29 28.42 -1.84 0.13
N GLY A 30 27.18 -1.94 -0.28
CA GLY A 30 26.82 -2.71 -1.49
C GLY A 30 27.19 -1.95 -2.77
N ASP A 31 27.77 -2.65 -3.74
CA ASP A 31 28.25 -2.18 -5.06
C ASP A 31 27.17 -1.56 -5.99
N MET A 32 26.11 -1.01 -5.45
CA MET A 32 25.21 -0.15 -6.24
C MET A 32 25.90 1.18 -6.47
N LYS A 33 26.49 1.37 -7.64
CA LYS A 33 26.98 2.67 -8.10
C LYS A 33 25.88 3.70 -7.85
N PRO A 34 26.22 4.91 -7.32
CA PRO A 34 25.27 6.01 -7.27
C PRO A 34 24.70 6.16 -8.69
N GLN A 35 23.39 6.03 -8.84
CA GLN A 35 22.78 6.35 -10.12
C GLN A 35 22.84 7.88 -10.23
N ASP A 36 23.65 8.39 -11.15
CA ASP A 36 23.74 9.83 -11.48
C ASP A 36 22.42 10.34 -12.11
N GLN A 37 21.44 9.44 -12.31
CA GLN A 37 20.14 9.81 -12.86
C GLN A 37 19.19 10.32 -11.77
N ALA A 38 18.57 11.46 -12.05
CA ALA A 38 17.52 12.01 -11.22
C ALA A 38 16.23 11.21 -11.39
N HIS A 39 15.81 10.51 -10.34
CA HIS A 39 14.56 9.76 -10.34
C HIS A 39 13.55 10.38 -9.36
N ILE A 40 12.27 10.22 -9.67
CA ILE A 40 11.20 10.50 -8.72
C ILE A 40 10.79 9.19 -8.07
N THR A 41 11.06 9.06 -6.79
CA THR A 41 10.68 7.89 -5.99
C THR A 41 9.63 8.26 -4.96
N ARG A 42 8.98 7.26 -4.41
CA ARG A 42 7.91 7.49 -3.42
C ARG A 42 7.96 6.44 -2.31
N PHE A 43 7.77 6.92 -1.08
CA PHE A 43 7.40 6.10 0.05
C PHE A 43 5.96 6.44 0.48
N ALA A 44 5.10 5.45 0.68
CA ALA A 44 3.68 5.67 0.88
C ALA A 44 3.11 4.79 2.01
N PRO A 45 3.42 5.11 3.28
CA PRO A 45 2.97 4.32 4.42
C PRO A 45 1.50 4.55 4.75
N SER A 46 0.83 3.49 5.25
CA SER A 46 -0.52 3.58 5.80
C SER A 46 -0.45 3.86 7.31
N PRO A 47 -1.20 4.85 7.84
CA PRO A 47 -1.14 5.26 9.24
C PRO A 47 -2.08 4.39 10.12
N ASN A 48 -1.96 3.08 10.03
CA ASN A 48 -2.71 2.07 10.80
C ASN A 48 -1.87 1.41 11.91
N GLY A 49 -0.61 1.83 12.06
CA GLY A 49 0.37 1.39 13.05
C GLY A 49 1.64 2.20 12.97
N ARG A 50 2.59 1.91 13.86
CA ARG A 50 3.94 2.49 13.80
C ARG A 50 4.76 1.87 12.68
N LEU A 51 5.72 2.63 12.16
CA LEU A 51 6.71 2.10 11.23
C LEU A 51 7.55 1.02 11.93
N HIS A 52 7.93 0.01 11.17
CA HIS A 52 8.86 -1.04 11.59
C HIS A 52 10.07 -1.07 10.65
N LEU A 53 11.03 -1.94 10.94
CA LEU A 53 12.30 -2.00 10.23
C LEU A 53 12.16 -2.16 8.71
N GLY A 54 11.18 -2.96 8.24
CA GLY A 54 10.90 -3.10 6.81
C GLY A 54 10.45 -1.80 6.15
N HIS A 55 9.65 -0.99 6.86
CA HIS A 55 9.26 0.35 6.38
C HIS A 55 10.46 1.30 6.32
N ALA A 56 11.32 1.29 7.34
CA ALA A 56 12.55 2.08 7.36
C ALA A 56 13.48 1.72 6.19
N TYR A 57 13.67 0.42 5.95
CA TYR A 57 14.45 -0.08 4.82
C TYR A 57 13.87 0.39 3.48
N SER A 58 12.56 0.23 3.28
CA SER A 58 11.89 0.67 2.03
C SER A 58 12.01 2.17 1.80
N ALA A 59 11.88 2.98 2.85
CA ALA A 59 12.01 4.43 2.76
C ALA A 59 13.45 4.84 2.41
N LEU A 60 14.46 4.25 3.06
CA LEU A 60 15.88 4.50 2.79
C LEU A 60 16.27 4.06 1.38
N MET A 61 15.78 2.91 0.91
CA MET A 61 16.01 2.45 -0.46
C MET A 61 15.35 3.38 -1.49
N ALA A 62 14.13 3.83 -1.24
CA ALA A 62 13.47 4.80 -2.10
C ALA A 62 14.24 6.12 -2.16
N GLN A 63 14.73 6.64 -1.03
CA GLN A 63 15.58 7.83 -1.00
C GLN A 63 16.89 7.61 -1.78
N LYS A 64 17.56 6.46 -1.58
CA LYS A 64 18.80 6.13 -2.31
C LYS A 64 18.58 6.07 -3.81
N LEU A 65 17.49 5.44 -4.26
CA LEU A 65 17.14 5.34 -5.67
C LEU A 65 16.72 6.68 -6.29
N ALA A 66 16.28 7.66 -5.50
CA ALA A 66 16.01 8.99 -6.02
C ALA A 66 17.27 9.65 -6.59
N GLY A 67 18.45 9.34 -6.06
CA GLY A 67 19.72 9.95 -6.48
C GLY A 67 19.68 11.47 -6.31
N SER A 68 19.91 12.19 -7.38
CA SER A 68 19.79 13.68 -7.43
C SER A 68 18.34 14.16 -7.65
N GLY A 69 17.38 13.24 -7.77
CA GLY A 69 15.95 13.55 -8.00
C GLY A 69 15.17 13.81 -6.71
N SER A 70 13.92 13.38 -6.68
CA SER A 70 12.99 13.67 -5.57
C SER A 70 12.49 12.40 -4.89
N PHE A 71 12.59 12.38 -3.56
CA PHE A 71 11.92 11.39 -2.71
C PHE A 71 10.59 11.99 -2.22
N ILE A 72 9.47 11.39 -2.60
CA ILE A 72 8.12 11.89 -2.29
C ILE A 72 7.51 11.05 -1.17
N LEU A 73 6.96 11.71 -0.16
CA LEU A 73 6.13 11.08 0.87
C LEU A 73 4.65 11.25 0.53
N ARG A 74 3.88 10.15 0.65
CA ARG A 74 2.42 10.14 0.56
C ARG A 74 1.84 9.35 1.73
N ILE A 75 0.84 9.87 2.39
CA ILE A 75 0.11 9.14 3.45
C ILE A 75 -1.05 8.38 2.82
N GLU A 76 -1.05 7.05 2.96
CA GLU A 76 -2.11 6.16 2.46
C GLU A 76 -3.16 5.88 3.54
N ASP A 77 -4.02 6.84 3.77
CA ASP A 77 -5.02 6.83 4.84
C ASP A 77 -6.47 6.63 4.34
N ILE A 78 -6.64 5.97 3.19
CA ILE A 78 -7.94 5.69 2.58
C ILE A 78 -8.83 4.77 3.44
N ASP A 79 -8.25 3.92 4.28
CA ASP A 79 -8.99 3.13 5.28
C ASP A 79 -9.29 4.00 6.50
N LEU A 80 -10.38 4.77 6.41
CA LEU A 80 -10.79 5.71 7.46
C LEU A 80 -11.06 5.02 8.81
N GLY A 81 -11.42 3.73 8.80
CA GLY A 81 -11.69 2.97 10.01
C GLY A 81 -10.43 2.67 10.82
N ARG A 82 -9.32 2.43 10.15
CA ARG A 82 -8.04 2.04 10.79
C ARG A 82 -7.03 3.16 10.92
N ARG A 83 -7.17 4.26 10.15
CA ARG A 83 -6.24 5.40 10.25
C ARG A 83 -6.32 6.04 11.64
N ARG A 84 -5.17 6.48 12.16
CA ARG A 84 -5.08 7.24 13.42
C ARG A 84 -4.13 8.41 13.25
N ARG A 85 -4.56 9.60 13.67
CA ARG A 85 -3.78 10.85 13.52
C ARG A 85 -2.38 10.72 14.13
N HIS A 86 -2.27 10.18 15.33
CA HIS A 86 -0.97 10.02 16.01
C HIS A 86 0.00 9.08 15.26
N PHE A 87 -0.47 8.19 14.38
CA PHE A 87 0.41 7.41 13.53
C PHE A 87 0.93 8.23 12.34
N ILE A 88 0.16 9.20 11.83
CA ILE A 88 0.66 10.14 10.80
C ILE A 88 1.79 10.97 11.39
N ASP A 89 1.60 11.53 12.58
CA ASP A 89 2.62 12.33 13.27
C ASP A 89 3.87 11.47 13.54
N ALA A 90 3.68 10.22 14.01
CA ALA A 90 4.79 9.28 14.23
C ALA A 90 5.53 8.91 12.94
N ILE A 91 4.86 8.81 11.79
CA ILE A 91 5.52 8.58 10.49
C ILE A 91 6.47 9.73 10.16
N TYR A 92 6.04 10.98 10.35
CA TYR A 92 6.90 12.14 10.11
C TYR A 92 8.11 12.15 11.05
N ASP A 93 7.89 11.89 12.33
CA ASP A 93 8.95 11.85 13.34
C ASP A 93 9.98 10.74 13.05
N ASP A 94 9.49 9.53 12.75
CA ASP A 94 10.34 8.36 12.48
C ASP A 94 11.17 8.55 11.21
N LEU A 95 10.58 9.10 10.13
CA LEU A 95 11.30 9.38 8.89
C LEU A 95 12.30 10.52 9.04
N ALA A 96 11.97 11.60 9.75
CA ALA A 96 12.88 12.68 10.06
C ALA A 96 14.06 12.19 10.93
N TRP A 97 13.78 11.31 11.89
CA TRP A 97 14.83 10.67 12.71
C TRP A 97 15.79 9.81 11.88
N LEU A 98 15.30 9.17 10.79
CA LEU A 98 16.13 8.44 9.83
C LEU A 98 16.96 9.38 8.93
N GLY A 99 16.84 10.70 9.08
CA GLY A 99 17.53 11.68 8.25
C GLY A 99 16.92 11.87 6.87
N LEU A 100 15.69 11.39 6.65
CA LEU A 100 14.97 11.55 5.39
C LEU A 100 14.28 12.91 5.32
N SER A 101 14.25 13.49 4.12
CA SER A 101 13.54 14.74 3.83
C SER A 101 12.71 14.57 2.56
N TRP A 102 11.61 15.31 2.47
CA TRP A 102 10.66 15.23 1.35
C TRP A 102 10.05 16.61 1.05
N PRO A 103 9.59 16.83 -0.19
CA PRO A 103 8.85 18.05 -0.54
C PRO A 103 7.53 18.18 0.20
N THR A 104 7.15 19.43 0.47
CA THR A 104 5.83 19.78 1.06
C THR A 104 5.00 20.56 0.04
N PRO A 105 3.66 20.47 0.11
CA PRO A 105 2.86 19.70 1.07
C PRO A 105 2.88 18.19 0.81
N VAL A 106 2.79 17.38 1.88
CA VAL A 106 2.64 15.92 1.75
C VAL A 106 1.24 15.59 1.24
N ILE A 107 1.17 14.67 0.27
CA ILE A 107 -0.13 14.19 -0.23
C ILE A 107 -0.75 13.24 0.77
N ILE A 108 -1.96 13.57 1.23
CA ILE A 108 -2.82 12.71 2.05
C ILE A 108 -3.91 12.16 1.14
N GLN A 109 -4.03 10.84 1.04
CA GLN A 109 -4.95 10.23 0.07
C GLN A 109 -6.42 10.48 0.39
N SER A 110 -6.80 10.51 1.67
CA SER A 110 -8.20 10.78 2.06
C SER A 110 -8.70 12.16 1.63
N ASP A 111 -7.80 13.13 1.45
CA ASP A 111 -8.16 14.47 0.97
C ASP A 111 -8.43 14.52 -0.54
N ARG A 112 -8.28 13.38 -1.23
CA ARG A 112 -8.34 13.29 -2.69
C ARG A 112 -9.42 12.35 -3.22
N PHE A 113 -10.39 11.97 -2.40
CA PHE A 113 -11.46 11.05 -2.82
C PHE A 113 -12.25 11.54 -4.03
N ASP A 114 -12.48 12.84 -4.16
CA ASP A 114 -13.20 13.40 -5.32
C ASP A 114 -12.41 13.22 -6.62
N ILE A 115 -11.07 13.35 -6.55
CA ILE A 115 -10.19 13.11 -7.70
C ILE A 115 -10.24 11.62 -8.08
N TYR A 116 -10.20 10.72 -7.11
CA TYR A 116 -10.29 9.27 -7.36
C TYR A 116 -11.66 8.88 -7.92
N LYS A 117 -12.74 9.48 -7.40
CA LYS A 117 -14.10 9.28 -7.95
C LYS A 117 -14.20 9.73 -9.41
N THR A 118 -13.62 10.88 -9.72
CA THR A 118 -13.57 11.40 -11.10
C THR A 118 -12.77 10.46 -12.01
N ALA A 119 -11.62 9.95 -11.56
CA ALA A 119 -10.83 8.99 -12.32
C ALA A 119 -11.58 7.66 -12.50
N LEU A 120 -12.25 7.16 -11.45
CA LEU A 120 -13.08 5.96 -11.56
C LEU A 120 -14.22 6.12 -12.56
N ASN A 121 -14.88 7.27 -12.61
CA ASN A 121 -15.93 7.52 -13.58
C ASN A 121 -15.39 7.43 -15.02
N LYS A 122 -14.20 7.99 -15.30
CA LYS A 122 -13.55 7.84 -16.61
C LYS A 122 -13.29 6.38 -16.97
N LEU A 123 -12.86 5.55 -16.01
CA LEU A 123 -12.66 4.11 -16.25
C LEU A 123 -13.99 3.39 -16.50
N ARG A 124 -15.06 3.82 -15.86
CA ARG A 124 -16.42 3.31 -16.13
C ARG A 124 -16.91 3.67 -17.51
N ASP A 125 -16.68 4.91 -17.95
CA ASP A 125 -17.04 5.37 -19.30
C ASP A 125 -16.29 4.60 -20.39
N LEU A 126 -15.07 4.10 -20.08
CA LEU A 126 -14.28 3.24 -20.96
C LEU A 126 -14.69 1.76 -20.88
N ASP A 127 -15.65 1.39 -20.03
CA ASP A 127 -16.09 0.00 -19.76
C ASP A 127 -14.95 -0.96 -19.38
N VAL A 128 -13.89 -0.44 -18.75
CA VAL A 128 -12.74 -1.25 -18.29
C VAL A 128 -12.81 -1.62 -16.81
N VAL A 129 -13.89 -1.26 -16.12
CA VAL A 129 -14.13 -1.63 -14.72
C VAL A 129 -15.53 -2.20 -14.53
N TYR A 130 -15.68 -3.12 -13.61
CA TYR A 130 -16.96 -3.73 -13.27
C TYR A 130 -17.15 -3.81 -11.75
N PRO A 131 -18.40 -3.76 -11.24
CA PRO A 131 -18.68 -3.90 -9.82
C PRO A 131 -18.60 -5.39 -9.42
N CYS A 132 -18.05 -5.64 -8.24
CA CYS A 132 -17.89 -6.97 -7.67
C CYS A 132 -18.38 -6.97 -6.22
N TRP A 133 -19.37 -7.80 -5.92
CA TRP A 133 -19.96 -7.96 -4.58
C TRP A 133 -19.27 -9.03 -3.76
N ALA A 134 -18.40 -9.84 -4.36
CA ALA A 134 -17.70 -10.91 -3.65
C ALA A 134 -16.75 -10.36 -2.58
N SER A 135 -16.93 -10.82 -1.36
CA SER A 135 -15.97 -10.65 -0.27
C SER A 135 -14.73 -11.54 -0.50
N ARG A 136 -13.67 -11.31 0.31
CA ARG A 136 -12.50 -12.21 0.29
C ARG A 136 -12.84 -13.65 0.68
N ALA A 137 -13.85 -13.84 1.52
CA ALA A 137 -14.34 -15.16 1.90
C ALA A 137 -15.01 -15.84 0.71
N ASP A 138 -15.93 -15.16 0.02
CA ASP A 138 -16.62 -15.69 -1.16
C ASP A 138 -15.64 -16.10 -2.26
N ILE A 139 -14.61 -15.30 -2.51
CA ILE A 139 -13.56 -15.62 -3.49
C ILE A 139 -12.82 -16.89 -3.09
N ARG A 140 -12.42 -16.99 -1.82
CA ARG A 140 -11.72 -18.17 -1.30
C ARG A 140 -12.59 -19.43 -1.40
N ASP A 141 -13.86 -19.32 -1.01
CA ASP A 141 -14.79 -20.43 -1.01
C ASP A 141 -15.10 -20.88 -2.45
N TYR A 142 -15.25 -19.95 -3.39
CA TYR A 142 -15.34 -20.25 -4.82
C TYR A 142 -14.13 -21.06 -5.32
N ILE A 143 -12.91 -20.60 -5.02
CA ILE A 143 -11.67 -21.27 -5.43
C ILE A 143 -11.61 -22.69 -4.84
N ASN A 144 -11.95 -22.86 -3.56
CA ASN A 144 -11.94 -24.16 -2.90
C ASN A 144 -12.93 -25.14 -3.53
N VAL A 145 -14.12 -24.67 -3.93
CA VAL A 145 -15.15 -25.51 -4.55
C VAL A 145 -14.78 -25.87 -5.99
N GLN A 146 -14.33 -24.89 -6.79
CA GLN A 146 -14.10 -25.09 -8.22
C GLN A 146 -12.80 -25.84 -8.54
N ALA A 147 -11.78 -25.71 -7.71
CA ALA A 147 -10.45 -26.24 -7.99
C ALA A 147 -10.05 -27.46 -7.15
N GLY A 148 -10.91 -27.93 -6.25
CA GLY A 148 -10.52 -28.98 -5.30
C GLY A 148 -9.50 -28.49 -4.26
N GLY A 149 -9.35 -27.17 -4.12
CA GLY A 149 -8.47 -26.53 -3.16
C GLY A 149 -7.55 -25.47 -3.77
N ARG A 150 -6.97 -24.63 -2.88
CA ARG A 150 -6.08 -23.53 -3.27
C ARG A 150 -4.82 -23.99 -4.03
N GLU A 151 -4.31 -25.17 -3.72
CA GLU A 151 -3.08 -25.72 -4.33
C GLU A 151 -3.24 -26.04 -5.82
N ALA A 152 -4.49 -26.36 -6.26
CA ALA A 152 -4.80 -26.64 -7.65
C ALA A 152 -5.18 -25.38 -8.47
N TRP A 153 -5.32 -24.22 -7.81
CA TRP A 153 -5.68 -22.96 -8.47
C TRP A 153 -4.46 -22.19 -8.91
N PRO A 154 -4.49 -21.51 -10.09
CA PRO A 154 -3.38 -20.68 -10.54
C PRO A 154 -3.02 -19.62 -9.48
N ILE A 155 -1.72 -19.45 -9.24
CA ILE A 155 -1.16 -18.47 -8.32
C ILE A 155 -0.32 -17.45 -9.07
N ASP A 156 -0.23 -16.24 -8.54
CA ASP A 156 0.70 -15.21 -9.01
C ASP A 156 2.13 -15.47 -8.49
N PRO A 157 3.14 -14.71 -8.96
CA PRO A 157 4.52 -14.86 -8.49
C PRO A 157 4.71 -14.65 -6.98
N ASP A 158 3.80 -13.93 -6.31
CA ASP A 158 3.82 -13.69 -4.87
C ASP A 158 3.10 -14.79 -4.07
N GLY A 159 2.58 -15.83 -4.76
CA GLY A 159 1.87 -16.96 -4.17
C GLY A 159 0.41 -16.66 -3.81
N ALA A 160 -0.16 -15.56 -4.27
CA ALA A 160 -1.58 -15.30 -4.11
C ALA A 160 -2.41 -16.00 -5.21
N ALA A 161 -3.60 -16.49 -4.85
CA ALA A 161 -4.50 -17.10 -5.83
C ALA A 161 -4.99 -16.05 -6.84
N ILE A 162 -4.88 -16.35 -8.13
CA ILE A 162 -5.39 -15.49 -9.19
C ILE A 162 -6.91 -15.32 -9.03
N TYR A 163 -7.38 -14.08 -9.15
CA TYR A 163 -8.79 -13.76 -8.99
C TYR A 163 -9.63 -14.46 -10.05
N PRO A 164 -10.72 -15.18 -9.68
CA PRO A 164 -11.51 -16.01 -10.59
C PRO A 164 -12.44 -15.24 -11.54
N GLY A 165 -12.42 -13.91 -11.55
CA GLY A 165 -13.28 -13.13 -12.45
C GLY A 165 -14.76 -13.05 -12.02
N LEU A 166 -15.08 -13.30 -10.74
CA LEU A 166 -16.48 -13.23 -10.28
C LEU A 166 -17.12 -11.88 -10.63
N TYR A 167 -18.34 -11.94 -11.16
CA TYR A 167 -19.11 -10.79 -11.63
C TYR A 167 -18.57 -10.07 -12.88
N LYS A 168 -17.46 -10.52 -13.50
CA LYS A 168 -16.92 -9.91 -14.71
C LYS A 168 -17.93 -9.97 -15.87
N ASP A 169 -18.51 -11.16 -16.09
CA ASP A 169 -19.33 -11.48 -17.26
C ASP A 169 -20.85 -11.45 -16.99
N ILE A 170 -21.28 -10.78 -15.93
CA ILE A 170 -22.73 -10.62 -15.69
C ILE A 170 -23.33 -9.64 -16.70
N SER A 171 -24.57 -9.92 -17.16
CA SER A 171 -25.26 -9.03 -18.10
C SER A 171 -25.48 -7.63 -17.52
N PRO A 172 -25.52 -6.58 -18.35
CA PRO A 172 -25.80 -5.21 -17.90
C PRO A 172 -27.09 -5.12 -17.07
N ALA A 173 -28.17 -5.76 -17.51
CA ALA A 173 -29.44 -5.76 -16.79
C ALA A 173 -29.31 -6.36 -15.38
N LYS A 174 -28.56 -7.47 -15.22
CA LYS A 174 -28.30 -8.09 -13.92
C LYS A 174 -27.41 -7.18 -13.05
N ARG A 175 -26.43 -6.55 -13.65
CA ARG A 175 -25.55 -5.58 -12.97
C ARG A 175 -26.36 -4.42 -12.40
N ASP A 176 -27.22 -3.83 -13.21
CA ASP A 176 -28.06 -2.70 -12.82
C ASP A 176 -29.06 -3.10 -11.72
N ALA A 177 -29.69 -4.26 -11.82
CA ALA A 177 -30.56 -4.80 -10.79
C ALA A 177 -29.82 -4.96 -9.45
N MET A 178 -28.64 -5.59 -9.45
CA MET A 178 -27.83 -5.76 -8.23
C MET A 178 -27.34 -4.43 -7.63
N MET A 179 -27.03 -3.46 -8.47
CA MET A 179 -26.68 -2.10 -8.00
C MET A 179 -27.88 -1.39 -7.39
N TRP A 180 -29.08 -1.60 -7.93
CA TRP A 180 -30.34 -1.06 -7.40
C TRP A 180 -30.74 -1.69 -6.08
N GLU A 181 -30.59 -3.01 -5.93
CA GLU A 181 -30.83 -3.73 -4.69
C GLU A 181 -29.94 -3.25 -3.54
N GLY A 182 -28.84 -2.59 -3.88
CA GLY A 182 -27.89 -2.08 -2.91
C GLY A 182 -26.87 -3.12 -2.46
N GLY A 183 -26.18 -2.80 -1.37
CA GLY A 183 -25.09 -3.65 -0.87
C GLY A 183 -23.71 -3.08 -1.14
N SER A 184 -22.73 -3.57 -0.41
CA SER A 184 -21.35 -3.14 -0.57
C SER A 184 -20.71 -3.87 -1.75
N TYR A 185 -20.09 -3.13 -2.67
CA TYR A 185 -19.31 -3.70 -3.77
C TYR A 185 -18.00 -2.92 -3.97
N ALA A 186 -17.04 -3.57 -4.60
CA ALA A 186 -15.79 -2.97 -5.02
C ALA A 186 -15.73 -2.89 -6.55
N TRP A 187 -15.17 -1.81 -7.08
CA TRP A 187 -14.83 -1.75 -8.50
C TRP A 187 -13.57 -2.55 -8.77
N ARG A 188 -13.60 -3.40 -9.78
CA ARG A 188 -12.45 -4.18 -10.26
C ARG A 188 -12.11 -3.79 -11.69
N LEU A 189 -10.81 -3.75 -11.98
CA LEU A 189 -10.31 -3.55 -13.34
C LEU A 189 -10.46 -4.85 -14.15
N ASP A 190 -11.00 -4.75 -15.35
CA ASP A 190 -10.88 -5.78 -16.38
C ASP A 190 -9.56 -5.56 -17.13
N SER A 191 -8.53 -6.30 -16.74
CA SER A 191 -7.20 -6.15 -17.31
C SER A 191 -7.11 -6.55 -18.78
N GLU A 192 -8.00 -7.41 -19.27
CA GLU A 192 -8.05 -7.80 -20.67
C GLU A 192 -8.59 -6.67 -21.55
N LYS A 193 -9.60 -5.92 -21.05
CA LYS A 193 -10.13 -4.75 -21.76
C LYS A 193 -9.25 -3.51 -21.62
N ALA A 194 -8.43 -3.45 -20.57
CA ALA A 194 -7.59 -2.29 -20.28
C ALA A 194 -6.21 -2.36 -20.92
N ALA A 195 -5.79 -3.52 -21.43
CA ALA A 195 -4.53 -3.74 -22.13
C ALA A 195 -4.65 -3.37 -23.62
#